data_dc8b885f741b0caa652e228ad5511164
#
_entry.id   dc8b885f741b0caa652e228ad5511164
#
_cell.length_a   1.000
_cell.length_b   1.000
_cell.length_c   1.000
_cell.angle_alpha   90.00
_cell.angle_beta   90.00
_cell.angle_gamma   90.00
#
_symmetry.space_group_name_H-M   'P 1'
#
loop_
_entity.id
_entity.type
_entity.pdbx_description
1 polymer ?
#
loop_
_entity_poly.entity_id
_entity_poly.type
_entity_poly.pdbx_seq_one_letter_code
_entity_poly.pdbx_strand_id
1 'polypeptide(L)'
;AAEKSYGKNGSKILQMNYEAIERGLAEVYEIPIPEHWQTCTSIPSDSLDNTPLPDRPEMTDFVLNIQQPVTDQRGNDLPVSAFLPYADGYTPPGSTAHERRNIATELPVWKPENCIQCNRCSFVCPHAVIRPAVLDDRELAAAPESMRSLPMAGLDHHAFAITISQFDCTGCGTCA
;
A
#
# COMPACT_ATOMS: atom_id res chain seq x y z
N ALA A 1 -32.81 3.03 -10.71
CA ALA A 1 -31.72 3.73 -10.01
C ALA A 1 -31.06 4.76 -10.92
N ALA A 2 -30.49 4.38 -12.08
CA ALA A 2 -29.73 5.28 -12.98
C ALA A 2 -30.54 6.51 -13.40
N GLU A 3 -31.80 6.35 -13.83
CA GLU A 3 -32.67 7.46 -14.22
C GLU A 3 -32.92 8.46 -13.07
N LYS A 4 -33.13 7.95 -11.85
CA LYS A 4 -33.32 8.79 -10.66
C LYS A 4 -32.08 9.58 -10.32
N SER A 5 -30.89 8.99 -10.48
CA SER A 5 -29.63 9.63 -10.11
C SER A 5 -29.08 10.56 -11.20
N TYR A 6 -29.19 10.15 -12.47
CA TYR A 6 -28.52 10.82 -13.59
C TYR A 6 -29.47 11.43 -14.62
N GLY A 7 -30.79 11.23 -14.53
CA GLY A 7 -31.76 11.74 -15.49
C GLY A 7 -31.72 13.24 -15.69
N LYS A 8 -31.36 14.00 -14.65
CA LYS A 8 -31.18 15.46 -14.70
C LYS A 8 -29.94 15.93 -15.46
N ASN A 9 -28.98 15.02 -15.69
CA ASN A 9 -27.70 15.34 -16.31
C ASN A 9 -27.72 15.21 -17.85
N GLY A 10 -28.91 14.96 -18.40
CA GLY A 10 -29.12 14.83 -19.85
C GLY A 10 -29.12 13.37 -20.34
N SER A 11 -29.75 13.18 -21.48
CA SER A 11 -29.97 11.85 -22.09
C SER A 11 -28.66 11.11 -22.40
N LYS A 12 -27.62 11.82 -22.78
CA LYS A 12 -26.30 11.23 -23.10
C LYS A 12 -25.69 10.54 -21.87
N ILE A 13 -25.72 11.19 -20.71
CA ILE A 13 -25.17 10.63 -19.45
C ILE A 13 -26.00 9.44 -19.00
N LEU A 14 -27.32 9.53 -19.13
CA LEU A 14 -28.21 8.43 -18.81
C LEU A 14 -27.94 7.21 -19.70
N GLN A 15 -27.77 7.43 -21.00
CA GLN A 15 -27.46 6.36 -21.97
C GLN A 15 -26.12 5.69 -21.65
N MET A 16 -25.06 6.46 -21.34
CA MET A 16 -23.76 5.89 -20.93
C MET A 16 -23.89 4.99 -19.70
N ASN A 17 -24.76 5.36 -18.75
CA ASN A 17 -25.00 4.52 -17.57
C ASN A 17 -25.74 3.21 -17.92
N TYR A 18 -26.70 3.27 -18.83
CA TYR A 18 -27.39 2.06 -19.30
C TYR A 18 -26.43 1.15 -20.05
N GLU A 19 -25.64 1.68 -20.97
CA GLU A 19 -24.63 0.91 -21.68
C GLU A 19 -23.61 0.24 -20.75
N ALA A 20 -23.17 0.95 -19.70
CA ALA A 20 -22.27 0.37 -18.70
C ALA A 20 -22.91 -0.79 -17.93
N ILE A 21 -24.19 -0.68 -17.58
CA ILE A 21 -24.94 -1.77 -16.92
C ILE A 21 -25.09 -2.97 -17.85
N GLU A 22 -25.50 -2.73 -19.11
CA GLU A 22 -25.68 -3.79 -20.10
C GLU A 22 -24.37 -4.51 -20.41
N ARG A 23 -23.28 -3.77 -20.57
CA ARG A 23 -21.94 -4.33 -20.77
C ARG A 23 -21.47 -5.14 -19.59
N GLY A 24 -21.73 -4.68 -18.35
CA GLY A 24 -21.41 -5.41 -17.14
C GLY A 24 -22.09 -6.78 -17.04
N LEU A 25 -23.24 -6.96 -17.71
CA LEU A 25 -23.94 -8.24 -17.81
C LEU A 25 -23.49 -9.07 -19.02
N ALA A 26 -23.27 -8.41 -20.16
CA ALA A 26 -22.99 -9.08 -21.44
C ALA A 26 -21.50 -9.49 -21.59
N GLU A 27 -20.60 -8.77 -20.95
CA GLU A 27 -19.14 -8.99 -21.08
C GLU A 27 -18.55 -9.83 -19.93
N VAL A 28 -19.39 -10.57 -19.20
CA VAL A 28 -18.90 -11.58 -18.24
C VAL A 28 -18.35 -12.78 -19.02
N TYR A 29 -17.08 -13.09 -18.79
CA TYR A 29 -16.43 -14.25 -19.40
C TYR A 29 -15.74 -15.10 -18.34
N GLU A 30 -15.67 -16.38 -18.59
CA GLU A 30 -14.95 -17.32 -17.73
C GLU A 30 -13.45 -17.15 -17.94
N ILE A 31 -12.71 -16.93 -16.87
CA ILE A 31 -11.24 -16.88 -16.90
C ILE A 31 -10.74 -18.29 -16.66
N PRO A 32 -10.04 -18.94 -17.63
CA PRO A 32 -9.46 -20.24 -17.40
C PRO A 32 -8.36 -20.16 -16.36
N ILE A 33 -8.51 -20.90 -15.27
CA ILE A 33 -7.50 -20.97 -14.21
C ILE A 33 -6.39 -21.93 -14.70
N PRO A 34 -5.14 -21.47 -14.86
CA PRO A 34 -4.04 -22.35 -15.24
C PRO A 34 -3.88 -23.50 -14.25
N GLU A 35 -3.62 -24.72 -14.77
CA GLU A 35 -3.50 -25.92 -13.91
C GLU A 35 -2.45 -25.76 -12.81
N HIS A 36 -1.35 -25.05 -13.09
CA HIS A 36 -0.32 -24.83 -12.09
C HIS A 36 -0.77 -23.95 -10.91
N TRP A 37 -1.84 -23.17 -11.05
CA TRP A 37 -2.42 -22.41 -9.94
C TRP A 37 -3.22 -23.31 -8.98
N GLN A 38 -3.73 -24.43 -9.48
CA GLN A 38 -4.48 -25.40 -8.65
C GLN A 38 -3.56 -26.16 -7.70
N THR A 39 -2.27 -26.26 -8.05
CA THR A 39 -1.23 -26.92 -7.26
C THR A 39 -0.37 -25.95 -6.45
N CYS A 40 -0.61 -24.65 -6.56
CA CYS A 40 0.07 -23.67 -5.73
C CYS A 40 -0.32 -23.89 -4.27
N THR A 41 0.62 -24.38 -3.48
CA THR A 41 0.51 -24.28 -2.04
C THR A 41 0.54 -22.81 -1.66
N SER A 42 -0.42 -22.38 -0.86
CA SER A 42 -0.40 -21.04 -0.29
C SER A 42 0.96 -20.78 0.32
N ILE A 43 1.63 -19.70 -0.08
CA ILE A 43 2.80 -19.24 0.66
C ILE A 43 2.29 -18.99 2.09
N PRO A 44 2.87 -19.62 3.12
CA PRO A 44 2.44 -19.37 4.48
C PRO A 44 2.44 -17.85 4.70
N SER A 45 1.38 -17.30 5.27
CA SER A 45 1.27 -15.87 5.57
C SER A 45 2.46 -15.36 6.39
N ASP A 46 3.03 -16.24 7.19
CA ASP A 46 4.22 -16.00 8.00
C ASP A 46 5.49 -15.70 7.18
N SER A 47 5.54 -16.08 5.90
CA SER A 47 6.70 -15.82 5.03
C SER A 47 6.70 -14.42 4.40
N LEU A 48 5.56 -13.74 4.40
CA LEU A 48 5.42 -12.41 3.81
C LEU A 48 5.49 -11.28 4.85
N ASP A 49 5.33 -11.60 6.12
CA ASP A 49 5.33 -10.61 7.20
C ASP A 49 6.34 -10.95 8.31
N ASN A 50 7.61 -10.75 7.98
CA ASN A 50 8.70 -10.81 8.96
C ASN A 50 8.91 -9.46 9.68
N THR A 51 7.94 -8.55 9.67
CA THR A 51 8.06 -7.33 10.47
C THR A 51 7.98 -7.74 11.94
N PRO A 52 9.06 -7.62 12.72
CA PRO A 52 9.02 -7.96 14.12
C PRO A 52 7.91 -7.18 14.82
N LEU A 53 7.13 -7.87 15.66
CA LEU A 53 6.17 -7.17 16.51
C LEU A 53 6.94 -6.17 17.40
N PRO A 54 6.39 -4.97 17.60
CA PRO A 54 7.06 -3.98 18.41
C PRO A 54 7.19 -4.43 19.86
N ASP A 55 8.28 -4.06 20.50
CA ASP A 55 8.49 -4.27 21.94
C ASP A 55 7.65 -3.28 22.78
N ARG A 56 6.34 -3.23 22.48
CA ARG A 56 5.33 -2.43 23.15
C ARG A 56 4.04 -3.24 23.25
N PRO A 57 3.66 -3.69 24.44
CA PRO A 57 2.50 -4.58 24.63
C PRO A 57 1.19 -4.02 24.06
N GLU A 58 0.92 -2.74 24.24
CA GLU A 58 -0.28 -2.06 23.70
C GLU A 58 -0.36 -2.09 22.17
N MET A 59 0.79 -1.91 21.49
CA MET A 59 0.88 -1.99 20.05
C MET A 59 0.67 -3.43 19.57
N THR A 60 1.30 -4.37 20.23
CA THR A 60 1.18 -5.80 19.92
C THR A 60 -0.26 -6.25 20.07
N ASP A 61 -0.92 -5.86 21.16
CA ASP A 61 -2.33 -6.16 21.40
C ASP A 61 -3.23 -5.58 20.31
N PHE A 62 -3.05 -4.31 19.97
CA PHE A 62 -3.82 -3.67 18.90
C PHE A 62 -3.61 -4.37 17.54
N VAL A 63 -2.36 -4.65 17.18
CA VAL A 63 -2.03 -5.27 15.88
C VAL A 63 -2.66 -6.67 15.78
N LEU A 64 -2.48 -7.52 16.78
CA LEU A 64 -2.94 -8.91 16.73
C LEU A 64 -4.46 -9.05 16.88
N ASN A 65 -5.07 -8.25 17.76
CA ASN A 65 -6.46 -8.44 18.15
C ASN A 65 -7.45 -7.53 17.40
N ILE A 66 -6.97 -6.45 16.79
CA ILE A 66 -7.82 -5.52 16.04
C ILE A 66 -7.37 -5.40 14.59
N GLN A 67 -6.14 -4.90 14.36
CA GLN A 67 -5.69 -4.52 13.02
C GLN A 67 -5.61 -5.71 12.08
N GLN A 68 -4.98 -6.80 12.48
CA GLN A 68 -4.82 -7.99 11.65
C GLN A 68 -6.15 -8.67 11.33
N PRO A 69 -7.07 -8.93 12.26
CA PRO A 69 -8.40 -9.44 11.93
C PRO A 69 -9.18 -8.54 10.97
N VAL A 70 -9.08 -7.22 11.10
CA VAL A 70 -9.74 -6.29 10.19
C VAL A 70 -9.09 -6.34 8.79
N THR A 71 -7.77 -6.39 8.71
CA THR A 71 -7.02 -6.51 7.46
C THR A 71 -7.34 -7.83 6.73
N ASP A 72 -7.52 -8.91 7.49
CA ASP A 72 -7.93 -10.24 6.99
C ASP A 72 -9.42 -10.32 6.63
N GLN A 73 -10.14 -9.18 6.68
CA GLN A 73 -11.58 -9.09 6.43
C GLN A 73 -12.45 -9.90 7.41
N ARG A 74 -11.93 -10.19 8.59
CA ARG A 74 -12.62 -10.87 9.71
C ARG A 74 -13.07 -9.90 10.80
N GLY A 75 -13.09 -8.59 10.51
CA GLY A 75 -13.50 -7.56 11.49
C GLY A 75 -14.92 -7.75 12.03
N ASN A 76 -15.82 -8.37 11.26
CA ASN A 76 -17.18 -8.67 11.72
C ASN A 76 -17.24 -9.78 12.78
N ASP A 77 -16.18 -10.57 12.94
CA ASP A 77 -16.08 -11.61 13.96
C ASP A 77 -15.69 -11.02 15.33
N LEU A 78 -15.21 -9.77 15.33
CA LEU A 78 -14.77 -9.10 16.54
C LEU A 78 -16.00 -8.61 17.35
N PRO A 79 -16.05 -8.88 18.66
CA PRO A 79 -17.10 -8.30 19.51
C PRO A 79 -16.87 -6.79 19.64
N VAL A 80 -17.95 -6.02 19.79
CA VAL A 80 -17.87 -4.56 20.00
C VAL A 80 -16.97 -4.20 21.18
N SER A 81 -16.93 -5.05 22.22
CA SER A 81 -16.08 -4.86 23.40
C SER A 81 -14.58 -4.88 23.08
N ALA A 82 -14.15 -5.49 21.98
CA ALA A 82 -12.75 -5.46 21.55
C ALA A 82 -12.26 -4.03 21.24
N PHE A 83 -13.17 -3.13 20.87
CA PHE A 83 -12.86 -1.75 20.53
C PHE A 83 -12.95 -0.78 21.72
N LEU A 84 -13.36 -1.24 22.92
CA LEU A 84 -13.47 -0.37 24.10
C LEU A 84 -12.16 0.36 24.46
N PRO A 85 -10.98 -0.25 24.41
CA PRO A 85 -9.71 0.45 24.66
C PRO A 85 -9.41 1.59 23.67
N TYR A 86 -10.10 1.60 22.54
CA TYR A 86 -9.90 2.53 21.41
C TYR A 86 -11.16 3.36 21.12
N ALA A 87 -12.08 3.46 22.08
CA ALA A 87 -13.38 4.12 21.91
C ALA A 87 -13.28 5.63 21.65
N ASP A 88 -12.16 6.25 22.00
CA ASP A 88 -11.82 7.64 21.71
C ASP A 88 -11.27 7.87 20.30
N GLY A 89 -11.08 6.79 19.52
CA GLY A 89 -10.49 6.81 18.19
C GLY A 89 -8.95 6.81 18.16
N TYR A 90 -8.32 6.76 19.33
CA TYR A 90 -6.86 6.63 19.39
C TYR A 90 -6.40 5.22 18.97
N THR A 91 -5.42 5.19 18.10
CA THR A 91 -4.70 3.95 17.73
C THR A 91 -3.21 4.11 18.05
N PRO A 92 -2.52 3.06 18.50
CA PRO A 92 -1.11 3.16 18.84
C PRO A 92 -0.26 3.70 17.69
N PRO A 93 0.58 4.74 17.90
CA PRO A 93 1.41 5.30 16.86
C PRO A 93 2.40 4.29 16.29
N GLY A 94 2.51 4.24 14.97
CA GLY A 94 3.38 3.29 14.26
C GLY A 94 2.68 1.98 13.86
N SER A 95 1.39 1.80 14.17
CA SER A 95 0.62 0.62 13.75
C SER A 95 0.56 0.44 12.22
N THR A 96 0.74 1.51 11.45
CA THR A 96 0.80 1.47 9.98
C THR A 96 1.95 0.60 9.45
N ALA A 97 3.00 0.36 10.22
CA ALA A 97 4.07 -0.55 9.84
C ALA A 97 3.60 -2.00 9.68
N HIS A 98 2.48 -2.34 10.32
CA HIS A 98 1.87 -3.67 10.31
C HIS A 98 0.64 -3.76 9.42
N GLU A 99 0.24 -2.65 8.77
CA GLU A 99 -0.83 -2.63 7.77
C GLU A 99 -0.23 -2.74 6.37
N ARG A 100 -0.43 -3.87 5.71
CA ARG A 100 0.10 -4.13 4.36
C ARG A 100 -1.04 -4.42 3.42
N ARG A 101 -1.33 -3.47 2.55
CA ARG A 101 -2.45 -3.58 1.60
C ARG A 101 -2.08 -4.35 0.35
N ASN A 102 -0.85 -4.20 -0.14
CA ASN A 102 -0.31 -4.88 -1.33
C ASN A 102 -1.26 -4.83 -2.54
N ILE A 103 -1.86 -3.65 -2.78
CA ILE A 103 -2.89 -3.47 -3.81
C ILE A 103 -2.37 -2.88 -5.11
N ALA A 104 -1.14 -2.38 -5.14
CA ALA A 104 -0.57 -1.80 -6.34
C ALA A 104 -0.20 -2.88 -7.37
N THR A 105 -0.75 -2.77 -8.57
CA THR A 105 -0.37 -3.61 -9.72
C THR A 105 0.92 -3.14 -10.37
N GLU A 106 1.24 -1.85 -10.25
CA GLU A 106 2.46 -1.24 -10.75
C GLU A 106 3.10 -0.41 -9.64
N LEU A 107 4.41 -0.56 -9.49
CA LEU A 107 5.19 0.13 -8.48
C LEU A 107 6.12 1.14 -9.15
N PRO A 108 6.31 2.34 -8.57
CA PRO A 108 7.30 3.27 -9.07
C PRO A 108 8.71 2.72 -8.85
N VAL A 109 9.58 2.92 -9.82
CA VAL A 109 10.99 2.58 -9.74
C VAL A 109 11.82 3.85 -9.76
N TRP A 110 12.57 4.09 -8.71
CA TRP A 110 13.47 5.23 -8.66
C TRP A 110 14.66 5.06 -9.61
N LYS A 111 14.93 6.09 -10.40
CA LYS A 111 16.05 6.17 -11.34
C LYS A 111 17.04 7.21 -10.82
N PRO A 112 18.12 6.81 -10.12
CA PRO A 112 19.12 7.74 -9.59
C PRO A 112 19.70 8.67 -10.64
N GLU A 113 19.94 8.16 -11.85
CA GLU A 113 20.48 8.89 -12.97
C GLU A 113 19.66 10.11 -13.42
N ASN A 114 18.38 10.13 -13.11
CA ASN A 114 17.46 11.23 -13.40
C ASN A 114 17.11 12.06 -12.14
N CYS A 115 17.66 11.69 -10.99
CA CYS A 115 17.28 12.29 -9.72
C CYS A 115 18.08 13.56 -9.43
N ILE A 116 17.38 14.66 -9.18
CA ILE A 116 17.96 15.94 -8.76
C ILE A 116 17.79 16.20 -7.25
N GLN A 117 17.40 15.19 -6.47
CA GLN A 117 17.19 15.25 -5.02
C GLN A 117 16.15 16.29 -4.56
N CYS A 118 15.20 16.62 -5.37
CA CYS A 118 14.18 17.64 -5.07
C CYS A 118 13.06 17.14 -4.13
N ASN A 119 12.98 15.86 -3.83
CA ASN A 119 11.97 15.22 -2.98
C ASN A 119 10.50 15.41 -3.40
N ARG A 120 10.22 15.91 -4.59
CA ARG A 120 8.85 16.11 -5.07
C ARG A 120 8.03 14.83 -5.07
N CYS A 121 8.62 13.71 -5.47
CA CYS A 121 7.95 12.40 -5.46
C CYS A 121 7.51 11.98 -4.06
N SER A 122 8.30 12.28 -3.03
CA SER A 122 7.95 12.04 -1.62
C SER A 122 6.83 12.98 -1.15
N PHE A 123 6.90 14.27 -1.51
CA PHE A 123 5.89 15.26 -1.12
C PHE A 123 4.50 15.00 -1.71
N VAL A 124 4.42 14.51 -2.93
CA VAL A 124 3.13 14.26 -3.60
C VAL A 124 2.54 12.90 -3.25
N CYS A 125 3.28 12.03 -2.57
CA CYS A 125 2.81 10.69 -2.22
C CYS A 125 1.75 10.77 -1.10
N PRO A 126 0.47 10.43 -1.37
CA PRO A 126 -0.59 10.56 -0.38
C PRO A 126 -0.46 9.57 0.77
N HIS A 127 0.32 8.49 0.60
CA HIS A 127 0.54 7.44 1.60
C HIS A 127 1.94 7.44 2.21
N ALA A 128 2.79 8.45 1.87
CA ALA A 128 4.15 8.58 2.37
C ALA A 128 5.02 7.32 2.17
N VAL A 129 4.77 6.59 1.09
CA VAL A 129 5.50 5.34 0.78
C VAL A 129 6.86 5.59 0.14
N ILE A 130 7.08 6.79 -0.39
CA ILE A 130 8.34 7.21 -0.99
C ILE A 130 9.13 7.98 0.07
N ARG A 131 10.23 7.39 0.50
CA ARG A 131 11.00 7.89 1.64
C ARG A 131 12.43 8.20 1.21
N PRO A 132 12.84 9.49 1.21
CA PRO A 132 14.23 9.85 1.00
C PRO A 132 15.05 9.49 2.24
N ALA A 133 16.26 9.03 2.02
CA ALA A 133 17.24 8.74 3.06
C ALA A 133 18.59 9.38 2.72
N VAL A 134 19.28 9.84 3.72
CA VAL A 134 20.68 10.26 3.64
C VAL A 134 21.48 9.30 4.50
N LEU A 135 22.49 8.67 3.92
CA LEU A 135 23.27 7.61 4.53
C LEU A 135 24.72 8.05 4.62
N ASP A 136 25.35 7.83 5.76
CA ASP A 136 26.80 7.93 5.90
C ASP A 136 27.51 6.70 5.30
N ASP A 137 28.84 6.73 5.27
CA ASP A 137 29.66 5.65 4.71
C ASP A 137 29.41 4.30 5.44
N ARG A 138 29.14 4.34 6.74
CA ARG A 138 28.89 3.16 7.57
C ARG A 138 27.51 2.55 7.27
N GLU A 139 26.49 3.41 7.18
CA GLU A 139 25.12 3.01 6.86
C GLU A 139 25.04 2.46 5.43
N LEU A 140 25.75 3.12 4.50
CA LEU A 140 25.82 2.66 3.11
C LEU A 140 26.52 1.30 3.00
N ALA A 141 27.58 1.06 3.77
CA ALA A 141 28.27 -0.23 3.80
C ALA A 141 27.41 -1.36 4.39
N ALA A 142 26.46 -1.02 5.26
CA ALA A 142 25.50 -1.98 5.82
C ALA A 142 24.23 -2.16 4.97
N ALA A 143 24.04 -1.33 3.95
CA ALA A 143 22.87 -1.40 3.08
C ALA A 143 22.88 -2.65 2.18
N PRO A 144 21.71 -3.16 1.78
CA PRO A 144 21.63 -4.25 0.82
C PRO A 144 22.30 -3.89 -0.52
N GLU A 145 22.98 -4.84 -1.17
CA GLU A 145 23.62 -4.64 -2.48
C GLU A 145 22.66 -4.13 -3.57
N SER A 146 21.37 -4.50 -3.45
CA SER A 146 20.32 -4.04 -4.36
C SER A 146 19.92 -2.58 -4.17
N MET A 147 20.39 -1.94 -3.09
CA MET A 147 20.04 -0.55 -2.80
C MET A 147 20.77 0.39 -3.75
N ARG A 148 20.00 1.17 -4.48
CA ARG A 148 20.53 2.21 -5.37
C ARG A 148 20.71 3.50 -4.57
N SER A 149 21.82 4.19 -4.81
CA SER A 149 22.13 5.48 -4.20
C SER A 149 22.90 6.38 -5.16
N LEU A 150 23.00 7.66 -4.82
CA LEU A 150 23.86 8.63 -5.50
C LEU A 150 24.50 9.57 -4.46
N PRO A 151 25.60 10.27 -4.80
CA PRO A 151 26.19 11.23 -3.87
C PRO A 151 25.18 12.28 -3.41
N MET A 152 25.17 12.59 -2.13
CA MET A 152 24.28 13.63 -1.59
C MET A 152 24.73 15.03 -2.04
N ALA A 153 23.82 15.80 -2.62
CA ALA A 153 24.11 17.17 -3.02
C ALA A 153 24.32 18.05 -1.79
N GLY A 154 25.47 18.74 -1.74
CA GLY A 154 25.80 19.67 -0.68
C GLY A 154 26.23 19.05 0.66
N LEU A 155 26.44 17.73 0.70
CA LEU A 155 26.93 17.04 1.90
C LEU A 155 27.94 15.96 1.50
N ASP A 156 29.24 16.25 1.76
CA ASP A 156 30.31 15.31 1.46
C ASP A 156 30.22 14.03 2.32
N HIS A 157 30.75 12.93 1.82
CA HIS A 157 30.76 11.62 2.50
C HIS A 157 29.37 11.08 2.87
N HIS A 158 28.33 11.51 2.13
CA HIS A 158 26.99 10.98 2.31
C HIS A 158 26.39 10.56 0.97
N ALA A 159 25.54 9.55 1.03
CA ALA A 159 24.76 9.08 -0.10
C ALA A 159 23.28 9.39 0.10
N PHE A 160 22.62 9.74 -1.00
CA PHE A 160 21.18 9.93 -1.06
C PHE A 160 20.52 8.71 -1.69
N ALA A 161 19.44 8.26 -1.12
CA ALA A 161 18.63 7.18 -1.65
C ALA A 161 17.13 7.50 -1.53
N ILE A 162 16.35 6.91 -2.43
CA ILE A 162 14.88 6.85 -2.32
C ILE A 162 14.48 5.41 -2.09
N THR A 163 13.80 5.15 -1.01
CA THR A 163 13.17 3.87 -0.71
C THR A 163 11.67 3.93 -0.95
N ILE A 164 11.07 2.81 -1.34
CA ILE A 164 9.65 2.73 -1.64
C ILE A 164 9.06 1.55 -0.88
N SER A 165 8.06 1.83 -0.03
CA SER A 165 7.31 0.77 0.64
C SER A 165 6.33 0.15 -0.35
N GLN A 166 6.65 -1.03 -0.85
CA GLN A 166 5.88 -1.71 -1.90
C GLN A 166 4.48 -2.07 -1.42
N PHE A 167 4.36 -2.56 -0.19
CA PHE A 167 3.09 -3.03 0.38
C PHE A 167 2.13 -1.89 0.71
N ASP A 168 2.63 -0.69 0.93
CA ASP A 168 1.82 0.49 1.25
C ASP A 168 1.46 1.31 0.00
N CYS A 169 2.11 1.03 -1.13
CA CYS A 169 1.83 1.72 -2.38
C CYS A 169 0.44 1.35 -2.92
N THR A 170 -0.32 2.35 -3.37
CA THR A 170 -1.65 2.15 -3.95
C THR A 170 -1.66 2.17 -5.48
N GLY A 171 -0.50 2.38 -6.13
CA GLY A 171 -0.41 2.47 -7.57
C GLY A 171 -1.08 3.70 -8.20
N CYS A 172 -1.26 4.77 -7.44
CA CYS A 172 -2.01 5.97 -7.90
C CYS A 172 -1.32 6.79 -8.98
N GLY A 173 -0.01 6.58 -9.25
CA GLY A 173 0.75 7.26 -10.30
C GLY A 173 1.12 8.72 -10.03
N THR A 174 0.74 9.31 -8.89
CA THR A 174 0.95 10.75 -8.60
C THR A 174 2.44 11.15 -8.57
N CYS A 175 3.33 10.21 -8.31
CA CYS A 175 4.78 10.44 -8.22
C CYS A 175 5.53 10.33 -9.56
N ALA A 176 4.86 9.93 -10.64
CA ALA A 176 5.46 9.70 -11.95
C ALA A 176 5.50 10.98 -12.82
#